data_f9aab20131975bdd09a58f0f4580d961
#
_entry.id   f9aab20131975bdd09a58f0f4580d961
#
_cell.length_a   1.000
_cell.length_b   1.000
_cell.length_c   1.000
_cell.angle_alpha   90.00
_cell.angle_beta   90.00
_cell.angle_gamma   90.00
#
_symmetry.space_group_name_H-M   'P 1'
#
loop_
_entity.id
_entity.type
_entity.pdbx_description
1 polymer ?
#
loop_
_entity_poly.entity_id
_entity_poly.type
_entity_poly.pdbx_seq_one_letter_code
_entity_poly.pdbx_strand_id
1 'polypeptide(L)'
;IFLNRRGYAPVLLCEACGWQADCPRCDAHLTVHYNSQAQRNSYSSNSYLKCHHCDWQAYIPTVCPDCGSQNLDAKGMGTTRLSENLHAIFANPQTSKELYPIIQIDRDTTRRKDSWENIYEQINKGNPAILVGTQMVAKGHHFPNVTLVCLPNADRGFLSADFRSPEHTAQLMIQVAGRA
;
A
#
# COMPACT_ATOMS: atom_id res chain seq x y z
N ILE A 1 10.33 2.30 4.48
CA ILE A 1 9.46 3.17 3.68
C ILE A 1 8.07 3.12 4.27
N PHE A 2 7.51 4.27 4.60
CA PHE A 2 6.20 4.38 5.23
C PHE A 2 5.16 4.92 4.23
N LEU A 3 4.03 4.20 4.10
CA LEU A 3 2.87 4.64 3.32
C LEU A 3 1.62 4.66 4.20
N ASN A 4 0.84 5.73 4.13
CA ASN A 4 -0.43 5.79 4.88
C ASN A 4 -1.60 5.10 4.16
N ARG A 5 -1.32 4.20 3.20
CA ARG A 5 -2.35 3.52 2.39
C ARG A 5 -2.02 2.06 2.13
N ARG A 6 -3.05 1.21 2.09
CA ARG A 6 -2.98 -0.23 1.85
C ARG A 6 -3.41 -0.58 0.43
N GLY A 7 -3.10 -1.80 -0.01
CA GLY A 7 -3.53 -2.35 -1.29
C GLY A 7 -2.65 -1.98 -2.47
N TYR A 8 -3.09 -2.35 -3.68
CA TYR A 8 -2.36 -2.12 -4.92
C TYR A 8 -2.46 -0.66 -5.36
N ALA A 9 -3.68 -0.13 -5.36
CA ALA A 9 -3.95 1.29 -5.61
C ALA A 9 -5.09 1.77 -4.72
N PRO A 10 -5.07 3.05 -4.27
CA PRO A 10 -6.09 3.53 -3.34
C PRO A 10 -7.47 3.63 -3.95
N VAL A 11 -7.61 4.03 -5.22
CA VAL A 11 -8.91 4.28 -5.86
C VAL A 11 -8.88 3.88 -7.33
N LEU A 12 -9.95 3.25 -7.80
CA LEU A 12 -10.22 3.05 -9.21
C LEU A 12 -10.97 4.26 -9.76
N LEU A 13 -10.43 4.87 -10.80
CA LEU A 13 -10.98 6.07 -11.44
C LEU A 13 -11.28 5.82 -12.90
N CYS A 14 -12.30 6.47 -13.43
CA CYS A 14 -12.50 6.62 -14.86
C CYS A 14 -11.85 7.91 -15.36
N GLU A 15 -10.88 7.81 -16.27
CA GLU A 15 -10.21 8.98 -16.84
C GLU A 15 -11.10 9.79 -17.79
N ALA A 16 -12.16 9.17 -18.32
CA ALA A 16 -13.06 9.83 -19.25
C ALA A 16 -14.11 10.73 -18.58
N CYS A 17 -14.66 10.31 -17.43
CA CYS A 17 -15.74 11.07 -16.76
C CYS A 17 -15.45 11.42 -15.30
N GLY A 18 -14.33 10.95 -14.72
CA GLY A 18 -13.99 11.19 -13.33
C GLY A 18 -14.71 10.28 -12.32
N TRP A 19 -15.50 9.30 -12.77
CA TRP A 19 -16.14 8.34 -11.88
C TRP A 19 -15.12 7.67 -10.96
N GLN A 20 -15.50 7.48 -9.68
CA GLN A 20 -14.70 6.79 -8.67
C GLN A 20 -15.44 5.57 -8.14
N ALA A 21 -14.69 4.53 -7.81
CA ALA A 21 -15.27 3.33 -7.21
C ALA A 21 -15.53 3.56 -5.71
N ASP A 22 -16.77 3.89 -5.38
CA ASP A 22 -17.22 4.09 -4.00
C ASP A 22 -17.90 2.84 -3.44
N CYS A 23 -17.86 2.71 -2.12
CA CYS A 23 -18.48 1.58 -1.44
C CYS A 23 -20.02 1.77 -1.36
N PRO A 24 -20.84 0.82 -1.83
CA PRO A 24 -22.30 0.96 -1.79
C PRO A 24 -22.89 0.80 -0.36
N ARG A 25 -22.07 0.45 0.63
CA ARG A 25 -22.49 0.28 2.03
C ARG A 25 -22.05 1.41 2.96
N CYS A 26 -21.04 2.17 2.54
CA CYS A 26 -20.54 3.30 3.32
C CYS A 26 -19.84 4.29 2.36
N ASP A 27 -19.58 5.51 2.82
CA ASP A 27 -19.01 6.59 1.98
C ASP A 27 -17.50 6.47 1.73
N ALA A 28 -16.90 5.31 2.00
CA ALA A 28 -15.47 5.08 1.77
C ALA A 28 -15.20 4.68 0.32
N HIS A 29 -14.06 5.11 -0.22
CA HIS A 29 -13.60 4.64 -1.52
C HIS A 29 -13.15 3.18 -1.47
N LEU A 30 -13.40 2.45 -2.55
CA LEU A 30 -12.92 1.08 -2.72
C LEU A 30 -11.45 1.10 -3.14
N THR A 31 -10.68 0.19 -2.56
CA THR A 31 -9.26 0.01 -2.87
C THR A 31 -9.07 -1.20 -3.77
N VAL A 32 -8.25 -1.06 -4.79
CA VAL A 32 -7.87 -2.18 -5.66
C VAL A 32 -6.91 -3.11 -4.92
N HIS A 33 -7.24 -4.38 -4.86
CA HIS A 33 -6.41 -5.45 -4.33
C HIS A 33 -6.01 -6.43 -5.42
N TYR A 34 -4.79 -6.94 -5.31
CA TYR A 34 -4.25 -7.98 -6.19
C TYR A 34 -4.15 -9.31 -5.44
N ASN A 35 -4.54 -10.41 -6.08
CA ASN A 35 -4.31 -11.73 -5.50
C ASN A 35 -2.95 -12.25 -5.99
N SER A 36 -1.98 -12.34 -5.09
CA SER A 36 -0.56 -12.61 -5.37
C SER A 36 -0.26 -14.02 -5.93
N GLN A 37 -1.26 -14.89 -6.02
CA GLN A 37 -1.07 -16.27 -6.49
C GLN A 37 -1.30 -16.50 -7.99
N ALA A 38 -1.64 -15.48 -8.76
CA ALA A 38 -1.87 -15.61 -10.19
C ALA A 38 -0.92 -14.77 -11.03
N GLN A 39 -0.53 -15.34 -12.16
CA GLN A 39 0.45 -14.82 -13.10
C GLN A 39 0.24 -13.36 -13.51
N ARG A 40 1.33 -12.63 -13.57
CA ARG A 40 1.52 -11.16 -13.68
C ARG A 40 0.99 -10.48 -14.97
N ASN A 41 0.20 -11.12 -15.82
CA ASN A 41 0.00 -10.62 -17.19
C ASN A 41 -1.39 -10.09 -17.57
N SER A 42 -2.34 -9.95 -16.67
CA SER A 42 -3.56 -9.21 -16.99
C SER A 42 -4.30 -8.70 -15.74
N TYR A 43 -4.70 -7.43 -15.76
CA TYR A 43 -5.52 -6.78 -14.73
C TYR A 43 -6.89 -7.43 -14.51
N SER A 44 -7.33 -8.31 -15.42
CA SER A 44 -8.73 -8.74 -15.48
C SER A 44 -9.10 -10.00 -14.72
N SER A 45 -8.15 -10.86 -14.30
CA SER A 45 -8.54 -12.16 -13.74
C SER A 45 -8.29 -12.35 -12.23
N ASN A 46 -7.57 -11.41 -11.57
CA ASN A 46 -7.14 -11.61 -10.18
C ASN A 46 -7.17 -10.38 -9.28
N SER A 47 -7.70 -9.28 -9.76
CA SER A 47 -7.86 -8.07 -8.97
C SER A 47 -9.30 -7.93 -8.50
N TYR A 48 -9.50 -7.38 -7.33
CA TYR A 48 -10.81 -7.10 -6.76
C TYR A 48 -10.80 -5.76 -6.03
N LEU A 49 -11.98 -5.19 -5.88
CA LEU A 49 -12.21 -3.99 -5.09
C LEU A 49 -12.58 -4.39 -3.66
N LYS A 50 -11.98 -3.72 -2.67
CA LYS A 50 -12.29 -3.94 -1.26
C LYS A 50 -12.47 -2.62 -0.52
N CYS A 51 -13.50 -2.55 0.29
CA CYS A 51 -13.67 -1.48 1.27
C CYS A 51 -12.90 -1.83 2.55
N HIS A 52 -11.98 -0.97 2.96
CA HIS A 52 -11.25 -1.16 4.23
C HIS A 52 -12.03 -0.72 5.47
N HIS A 53 -13.21 -0.11 5.29
CA HIS A 53 -14.06 0.31 6.39
C HIS A 53 -15.08 -0.78 6.78
N CYS A 54 -15.79 -1.35 5.79
CA CYS A 54 -16.85 -2.34 6.04
C CYS A 54 -16.58 -3.73 5.46
N ASP A 55 -15.37 -3.97 4.94
CA ASP A 55 -14.92 -5.23 4.30
C ASP A 55 -15.74 -5.67 3.06
N TRP A 56 -16.60 -4.80 2.51
CA TRP A 56 -17.33 -5.10 1.28
C TRP A 56 -16.36 -5.30 0.11
N GLN A 57 -16.67 -6.26 -0.77
CA GLN A 57 -15.83 -6.62 -1.91
C GLN A 57 -16.64 -6.70 -3.19
N ALA A 58 -15.99 -6.36 -4.32
CA ALA A 58 -16.55 -6.48 -5.66
C ALA A 58 -15.47 -6.80 -6.69
N TYR A 59 -15.90 -7.27 -7.86
CA TYR A 59 -15.02 -7.34 -9.02
C TYR A 59 -14.74 -5.96 -9.59
N ILE A 60 -13.58 -5.82 -10.24
CA ILE A 60 -13.25 -4.59 -10.99
C ILE A 60 -14.13 -4.59 -12.25
N PRO A 61 -14.90 -3.53 -12.50
CA PRO A 61 -15.69 -3.42 -13.71
C PRO A 61 -14.79 -3.33 -14.94
N THR A 62 -15.21 -3.91 -16.04
CA THR A 62 -14.48 -3.85 -17.33
C THR A 62 -14.72 -2.55 -18.08
N VAL A 63 -15.82 -1.89 -17.80
CA VAL A 63 -16.20 -0.58 -18.32
C VAL A 63 -16.72 0.31 -17.19
N CYS A 64 -16.58 1.60 -17.35
CA CYS A 64 -17.09 2.56 -16.38
C CYS A 64 -18.62 2.44 -16.24
N PRO A 65 -19.14 2.28 -15.02
CA PRO A 65 -20.59 2.20 -14.80
C PRO A 65 -21.36 3.45 -15.23
N ASP A 66 -20.72 4.64 -15.20
CA ASP A 66 -21.38 5.91 -15.51
C ASP A 66 -21.36 6.24 -17.00
N CYS A 67 -20.20 6.11 -17.67
CA CYS A 67 -20.06 6.56 -19.06
C CYS A 67 -19.75 5.44 -20.08
N GLY A 68 -19.62 4.19 -19.63
CA GLY A 68 -19.30 3.05 -20.51
C GLY A 68 -17.87 3.00 -21.05
N SER A 69 -17.00 3.95 -20.68
CA SER A 69 -15.61 3.99 -21.12
C SER A 69 -14.81 2.83 -20.56
N GLN A 70 -13.86 2.31 -21.34
CA GLN A 70 -12.88 1.31 -20.88
C GLN A 70 -11.67 1.95 -20.17
N ASN A 71 -11.58 3.27 -20.11
CA ASN A 71 -10.46 4.00 -19.52
C ASN A 71 -10.58 4.04 -17.97
N LEU A 72 -10.57 2.87 -17.36
CA LEU A 72 -10.50 2.71 -15.92
C LEU A 72 -9.05 2.57 -15.49
N ASP A 73 -8.57 3.43 -14.61
CA ASP A 73 -7.21 3.38 -14.07
C ASP A 73 -7.19 3.40 -12.55
N ALA A 74 -6.29 2.62 -11.99
CA ALA A 74 -6.08 2.53 -10.55
C ALA A 74 -5.05 3.60 -10.12
N LYS A 75 -5.54 4.72 -9.61
CA LYS A 75 -4.70 5.86 -9.21
C LYS A 75 -4.19 5.73 -7.78
N GLY A 76 -2.91 5.92 -7.64
CA GLY A 76 -2.20 5.98 -6.37
C GLY A 76 -1.19 4.85 -6.20
N MET A 77 -0.54 4.85 -5.03
CA MET A 77 0.47 3.88 -4.67
C MET A 77 0.12 3.30 -3.31
N GLY A 78 -0.23 2.02 -3.27
CA GLY A 78 -0.37 1.25 -2.05
C GLY A 78 0.91 0.49 -1.71
N THR A 79 0.95 -0.18 -0.56
CA THR A 79 2.11 -0.96 -0.10
C THR A 79 2.51 -2.04 -1.10
N THR A 80 1.56 -2.75 -1.68
CA THR A 80 1.81 -3.83 -2.65
C THR A 80 2.46 -3.29 -3.92
N ARG A 81 1.88 -2.24 -4.54
CA ARG A 81 2.45 -1.63 -5.75
C ARG A 81 3.83 -1.04 -5.50
N LEU A 82 4.03 -0.41 -4.33
CA LEU A 82 5.35 0.09 -3.95
C LEU A 82 6.35 -1.05 -3.81
N SER A 83 5.99 -2.14 -3.14
CA SER A 83 6.86 -3.31 -3.00
C SER A 83 7.25 -3.90 -4.36
N GLU A 84 6.32 -4.04 -5.30
CA GLU A 84 6.61 -4.52 -6.67
C GLU A 84 7.59 -3.60 -7.41
N ASN A 85 7.40 -2.29 -7.31
CA ASN A 85 8.33 -1.32 -7.91
C ASN A 85 9.73 -1.41 -7.29
N LEU A 86 9.80 -1.58 -5.97
CA LEU A 86 11.08 -1.74 -5.26
C LEU A 86 11.77 -3.05 -5.66
N HIS A 87 11.02 -4.17 -5.80
CA HIS A 87 11.56 -5.41 -6.32
C HIS A 87 12.17 -5.22 -7.71
N ALA A 88 11.50 -4.47 -8.59
CA ALA A 88 12.04 -4.17 -9.92
C ALA A 88 13.32 -3.29 -9.88
N ILE A 89 13.37 -2.29 -8.99
CA ILE A 89 14.51 -1.37 -8.84
C ILE A 89 15.71 -2.06 -8.21
N PHE A 90 15.48 -2.88 -7.17
CA PHE A 90 16.53 -3.53 -6.39
C PHE A 90 16.82 -4.98 -6.83
N ALA A 91 16.22 -5.45 -7.91
CA ALA A 91 16.62 -6.70 -8.55
C ALA A 91 18.04 -6.59 -9.12
N ASN A 92 18.87 -7.59 -8.84
CA ASN A 92 20.17 -7.67 -9.49
C ASN A 92 19.95 -8.05 -10.98
N PRO A 93 20.39 -7.21 -11.93
CA PRO A 93 20.15 -7.45 -13.36
C PRO A 93 20.85 -8.70 -13.90
N GLN A 94 21.89 -9.20 -13.20
CA GLN A 94 22.67 -10.38 -13.64
C GLN A 94 22.16 -11.69 -13.05
N THR A 95 21.60 -11.66 -11.83
CA THR A 95 21.22 -12.88 -11.10
C THR A 95 19.73 -13.01 -10.85
N SER A 96 18.94 -11.99 -11.17
CA SER A 96 17.51 -11.87 -10.81
C SER A 96 17.23 -12.05 -9.29
N LYS A 97 18.26 -12.01 -8.47
CA LYS A 97 18.14 -12.04 -7.00
C LYS A 97 18.00 -10.62 -6.48
N GLU A 98 17.23 -10.45 -5.44
CA GLU A 98 17.11 -9.19 -4.73
C GLU A 98 18.44 -8.84 -4.05
N LEU A 99 18.86 -7.58 -4.22
CA LEU A 99 20.01 -7.04 -3.49
C LEU A 99 19.69 -6.90 -2.00
N TYR A 100 18.44 -6.55 -1.71
CA TYR A 100 17.91 -6.40 -0.34
C TYR A 100 16.52 -7.03 -0.26
N PRO A 101 16.20 -7.84 0.76
CA PRO A 101 14.85 -8.36 0.96
C PRO A 101 13.88 -7.21 1.22
N ILE A 102 12.74 -7.24 0.53
CA ILE A 102 11.65 -6.26 0.72
C ILE A 102 10.59 -6.91 1.59
N ILE A 103 10.42 -6.37 2.79
CA ILE A 103 9.50 -6.89 3.82
C ILE A 103 8.30 -5.97 3.90
N GLN A 104 7.14 -6.46 3.48
CA GLN A 104 5.89 -5.73 3.59
C GLN A 104 5.24 -5.98 4.95
N ILE A 105 4.92 -4.92 5.67
CA ILE A 105 4.31 -4.95 7.00
C ILE A 105 3.01 -4.14 6.96
N ASP A 106 1.90 -4.82 6.83
CA ASP A 106 0.56 -4.24 6.95
C ASP A 106 -0.37 -5.20 7.71
N ARG A 107 -1.59 -4.75 7.97
CA ARG A 107 -2.56 -5.54 8.72
C ARG A 107 -2.94 -6.85 8.02
N ASP A 108 -2.82 -6.91 6.70
CA ASP A 108 -3.18 -8.09 5.93
C ASP A 108 -2.05 -9.12 5.98
N THR A 109 -0.78 -8.69 5.96
CA THR A 109 0.40 -9.57 6.09
C THR A 109 0.61 -10.08 7.52
N THR A 110 0.11 -9.36 8.53
CA THR A 110 0.30 -9.69 9.95
C THR A 110 -0.92 -10.34 10.62
N ARG A 111 -1.94 -10.72 9.86
CA ARG A 111 -3.17 -11.34 10.41
C ARG A 111 -2.94 -12.70 11.07
N ARG A 112 -1.94 -13.46 10.68
CA ARG A 112 -1.60 -14.75 11.29
C ARG A 112 -0.73 -14.52 12.52
N LYS A 113 -1.05 -15.16 13.63
CA LYS A 113 -0.44 -14.95 14.95
C LYS A 113 1.09 -15.06 14.94
N ASP A 114 1.65 -15.97 14.15
CA ASP A 114 3.10 -16.22 14.10
C ASP A 114 3.83 -15.38 13.03
N SER A 115 3.11 -14.67 12.15
CA SER A 115 3.74 -13.95 11.04
C SER A 115 4.44 -12.68 11.51
N TRP A 116 3.90 -12.00 12.53
CA TRP A 116 4.52 -10.80 13.08
C TRP A 116 5.83 -11.11 13.82
N GLU A 117 5.84 -12.13 14.68
CA GLU A 117 7.03 -12.54 15.44
C GLU A 117 8.18 -12.94 14.50
N ASN A 118 7.89 -13.72 13.47
CA ASN A 118 8.87 -14.10 12.45
C ASN A 118 9.43 -12.88 11.69
N ILE A 119 8.57 -11.94 11.29
CA ILE A 119 8.99 -10.70 10.61
C ILE A 119 9.87 -9.87 11.55
N TYR A 120 9.46 -9.71 12.80
CA TYR A 120 10.18 -8.93 13.80
C TYR A 120 11.56 -9.52 14.10
N GLU A 121 11.67 -10.85 14.26
CA GLU A 121 12.94 -11.54 14.42
C GLU A 121 13.85 -11.36 13.20
N GLN A 122 13.29 -11.46 12.00
CA GLN A 122 14.05 -11.26 10.77
C GLN A 122 14.65 -9.85 10.69
N ILE A 123 13.88 -8.83 11.06
CA ILE A 123 14.34 -7.43 11.08
C ILE A 123 15.44 -7.23 12.13
N ASN A 124 15.28 -7.82 13.32
CA ASN A 124 16.24 -7.65 14.43
C ASN A 124 17.56 -8.39 14.24
N LYS A 125 17.65 -9.34 13.29
CA LYS A 125 18.92 -9.94 12.89
C LYS A 125 19.93 -8.93 12.30
N GLY A 126 19.48 -7.71 11.99
CA GLY A 126 20.34 -6.62 11.53
C GLY A 126 20.83 -6.76 10.09
N ASN A 127 20.31 -7.71 9.32
CA ASN A 127 20.61 -7.80 7.90
C ASN A 127 19.97 -6.63 7.13
N PRO A 128 20.67 -6.07 6.12
CA PRO A 128 20.11 -5.02 5.30
C PRO A 128 18.79 -5.45 4.65
N ALA A 129 17.74 -4.65 4.82
CA ALA A 129 16.40 -4.92 4.30
C ALA A 129 15.64 -3.63 4.04
N ILE A 130 14.64 -3.67 3.16
CA ILE A 130 13.72 -2.57 2.90
C ILE A 130 12.36 -2.92 3.53
N LEU A 131 11.98 -2.20 4.57
CA LEU A 131 10.67 -2.35 5.18
C LEU A 131 9.67 -1.44 4.48
N VAL A 132 8.57 -2.00 4.01
CA VAL A 132 7.44 -1.25 3.44
C VAL A 132 6.22 -1.47 4.31
N GLY A 133 5.66 -0.39 4.85
CA GLY A 133 4.53 -0.56 5.76
C GLY A 133 3.64 0.65 5.93
N THR A 134 2.56 0.44 6.67
CA THR A 134 1.58 1.46 7.04
C THR A 134 1.76 1.85 8.52
N GLN A 135 0.73 2.43 9.13
CA GLN A 135 0.74 2.87 10.54
C GLN A 135 1.21 1.81 11.54
N MET A 136 1.15 0.51 11.20
CA MET A 136 1.66 -0.55 12.08
C MET A 136 3.17 -0.44 12.29
N VAL A 137 3.93 -0.02 11.27
CA VAL A 137 5.39 0.18 11.39
C VAL A 137 5.71 1.43 12.23
N ALA A 138 4.82 2.44 12.21
CA ALA A 138 5.01 3.67 12.96
C ALA A 138 4.68 3.54 14.45
N LYS A 139 3.77 2.65 14.84
CA LYS A 139 3.23 2.54 16.20
C LYS A 139 3.70 1.27 16.92
N GLY A 140 4.22 1.46 18.13
CA GLY A 140 4.36 0.39 19.11
C GLY A 140 5.56 -0.56 18.98
N HIS A 141 6.36 -0.46 17.91
CA HIS A 141 7.51 -1.34 17.71
C HIS A 141 8.81 -0.55 17.64
N HIS A 142 9.85 -1.08 18.24
CA HIS A 142 11.18 -0.50 18.20
C HIS A 142 12.04 -1.25 17.18
N PHE A 143 12.62 -0.50 16.22
CA PHE A 143 13.51 -1.03 15.20
C PHE A 143 14.88 -0.34 15.33
N PRO A 144 15.79 -0.85 16.17
CA PRO A 144 17.03 -0.15 16.51
C PRO A 144 18.00 0.01 15.34
N ASN A 145 17.84 -0.78 14.30
CA ASN A 145 18.75 -0.81 13.15
C ASN A 145 18.22 -0.04 11.94
N VAL A 146 17.14 0.74 12.08
CA VAL A 146 16.63 1.59 11.00
C VAL A 146 17.55 2.81 10.86
N THR A 147 18.10 3.00 9.65
CA THR A 147 19.04 4.09 9.33
C THR A 147 18.46 5.13 8.37
N LEU A 148 17.35 4.81 7.70
CA LEU A 148 16.69 5.70 6.76
C LEU A 148 15.18 5.51 6.82
N VAL A 149 14.46 6.62 6.92
CA VAL A 149 13.00 6.67 6.81
C VAL A 149 12.60 7.48 5.58
N CYS A 150 11.69 6.91 4.78
CA CYS A 150 11.15 7.54 3.58
C CYS A 150 9.62 7.57 3.64
N LEU A 151 9.03 8.73 3.35
CA LEU A 151 7.58 8.95 3.29
C LEU A 151 7.19 9.41 1.87
N PRO A 152 6.89 8.49 0.95
CA PRO A 152 6.41 8.86 -0.38
C PRO A 152 5.05 9.56 -0.30
N ASN A 153 4.85 10.58 -1.14
CA ASN A 153 3.60 11.34 -1.23
C ASN A 153 3.14 11.98 0.11
N ALA A 154 4.06 12.45 0.92
CA ALA A 154 3.76 13.11 2.19
C ALA A 154 2.92 14.38 2.03
N ASP A 155 3.05 15.07 0.90
CA ASP A 155 2.31 16.26 0.49
C ASP A 155 0.79 16.04 0.43
N ARG A 156 0.32 14.86 0.08
CA ARG A 156 -1.12 14.54 0.04
C ARG A 156 -1.84 14.73 1.37
N GLY A 157 -1.13 14.53 2.47
CA GLY A 157 -1.69 14.78 3.78
C GLY A 157 -1.97 16.26 4.04
N PHE A 158 -1.19 17.15 3.44
CA PHE A 158 -1.38 18.60 3.56
C PHE A 158 -2.42 19.15 2.57
N LEU A 159 -2.68 18.42 1.47
CA LEU A 159 -3.62 18.81 0.42
C LEU A 159 -5.02 18.19 0.58
N SER A 160 -5.29 17.55 1.71
CA SER A 160 -6.59 16.94 2.01
C SER A 160 -7.63 18.01 2.38
N ALA A 161 -8.89 17.75 2.02
CA ALA A 161 -10.02 18.60 2.42
C ALA A 161 -10.35 18.52 3.93
N ASP A 162 -9.85 17.50 4.63
CA ASP A 162 -9.97 17.38 6.09
C ASP A 162 -9.05 18.38 6.78
N PHE A 163 -9.63 19.31 7.55
CA PHE A 163 -8.90 20.36 8.26
C PHE A 163 -7.87 19.86 9.28
N ARG A 164 -8.03 18.62 9.78
CA ARG A 164 -7.08 17.96 10.70
C ARG A 164 -5.98 17.19 9.98
N SER A 165 -6.08 17.04 8.67
CA SER A 165 -5.12 16.26 7.90
C SER A 165 -3.68 16.76 8.01
N PRO A 166 -3.40 18.08 7.99
CA PRO A 166 -2.04 18.59 8.20
C PRO A 166 -1.46 18.22 9.57
N GLU A 167 -2.27 18.34 10.64
CA GLU A 167 -1.86 17.96 12.00
C GLU A 167 -1.54 16.46 12.09
N HIS A 168 -2.44 15.62 11.61
CA HIS A 168 -2.24 14.16 11.59
C HIS A 168 -1.02 13.77 10.76
N THR A 169 -0.78 14.46 9.65
CA THR A 169 0.38 14.21 8.80
C THR A 169 1.67 14.60 9.48
N ALA A 170 1.71 15.76 10.14
CA ALA A 170 2.87 16.20 10.92
C ALA A 170 3.18 15.24 12.08
N GLN A 171 2.16 14.83 12.86
CA GLN A 171 2.32 13.85 13.93
C GLN A 171 2.88 12.52 13.40
N LEU A 172 2.38 12.05 12.27
CA LEU A 172 2.84 10.83 11.64
C LEU A 172 4.29 10.95 11.18
N MET A 173 4.68 12.07 10.56
CA MET A 173 6.06 12.33 10.16
C MET A 173 7.01 12.27 11.35
N ILE A 174 6.66 12.90 12.48
CA ILE A 174 7.45 12.88 13.70
C ILE A 174 7.57 11.44 14.24
N GLN A 175 6.47 10.69 14.29
CA GLN A 175 6.48 9.31 14.75
C GLN A 175 7.38 8.40 13.92
N VAL A 176 7.36 8.59 12.60
CA VAL A 176 8.12 7.75 11.66
C VAL A 176 9.59 8.20 11.63
N ALA A 177 9.88 9.51 11.67
CA ALA A 177 11.23 10.04 11.76
C ALA A 177 11.96 9.57 13.04
N GLY A 178 11.26 9.47 14.14
CA GLY A 178 11.81 8.94 15.40
C GLY A 178 12.12 7.43 15.38
N ARG A 179 12.08 6.77 14.22
CA ARG A 179 12.47 5.36 14.02
C ARG A 179 13.84 5.22 13.35
N ALA A 180 14.38 6.29 12.78
CA ALA A 180 15.74 6.33 12.20
C ALA A 180 16.77 6.78 13.22
#